data_ec5a6b8ac6702533c6a4415a4f0a6f91
#
_entry.id   ec5a6b8ac6702533c6a4415a4f0a6f91
#
_cell.length_a   1.000
_cell.length_b   1.000
_cell.length_c   1.000
_cell.angle_alpha   90.00
_cell.angle_beta   90.00
_cell.angle_gamma   90.00
#
_symmetry.space_group_name_H-M   'P 1'
#
loop_
_entity.id
_entity.type
_entity.pdbx_description
1 polymer ?
#
loop_
_entity_poly.entity_id
_entity_poly.type
_entity_poly.pdbx_seq_one_letter_code
_entity_poly.pdbx_strand_id
1 'polypeptide(L)'
;MEQEEYRRGVGMVVINDEKKIFIGQRLDKDQASWQMPQGGIDENETPEETCIRELAEETGIVGNYKILDKTQKWYSYDLPKNLQKKLWRGKYKGQIQQWFIISFFGKDSEINIKTKHPEFKNWKWAYKEELMGLIVPFKKELYENTFAEFDRFLKT
;
A
#
# COMPACT_ATOMS: atom_id res chain seq x y z
N MET A 1 24.34 -0.36 -7.07
CA MET A 1 23.25 0.19 -7.88
C MET A 1 22.15 0.71 -6.97
N GLU A 2 21.46 1.74 -7.40
CA GLU A 2 20.43 2.38 -6.57
C GLU A 2 19.39 1.41 -6.05
N GLN A 3 19.03 0.39 -6.85
CA GLN A 3 18.02 -0.59 -6.45
C GLN A 3 18.45 -1.46 -5.27
N GLU A 4 19.75 -1.60 -5.03
CA GLU A 4 20.24 -2.38 -3.90
C GLU A 4 20.07 -1.66 -2.57
N GLU A 5 19.90 -0.34 -2.60
CA GLU A 5 19.66 0.45 -1.39
C GLU A 5 18.19 0.45 -0.97
N TYR A 6 17.31 -0.01 -1.84
CA TYR A 6 15.87 -0.01 -1.60
C TYR A 6 15.31 -1.42 -1.67
N ARG A 7 14.45 -1.74 -0.72
CA ARG A 7 13.71 -2.99 -0.74
C ARG A 7 12.62 -2.88 -1.79
N ARG A 8 12.54 -3.88 -2.69
CA ARG A 8 11.52 -3.89 -3.75
C ARG A 8 10.18 -4.33 -3.19
N GLY A 9 9.14 -3.62 -3.55
CA GLY A 9 7.79 -3.93 -3.07
C GLY A 9 6.71 -3.45 -4.01
N VAL A 10 5.48 -3.67 -3.58
CA VAL A 10 4.28 -3.21 -4.28
C VAL A 10 3.39 -2.45 -3.31
N GLY A 11 2.52 -1.62 -3.86
CA GLY A 11 1.45 -0.99 -3.09
C GLY A 11 0.14 -1.16 -3.83
N MET A 12 -0.96 -1.06 -3.10
CA MET A 12 -2.29 -1.26 -3.67
C MET A 12 -3.19 -0.08 -3.34
N VAL A 13 -3.73 0.55 -4.38
CA VAL A 13 -4.81 1.53 -4.24
C VAL A 13 -6.11 0.76 -4.50
N VAL A 14 -6.78 0.37 -3.43
CA VAL A 14 -8.02 -0.42 -3.50
C VAL A 14 -9.20 0.53 -3.41
N ILE A 15 -10.00 0.58 -4.46
CA ILE A 15 -11.15 1.51 -4.51
C ILE A 15 -12.47 0.75 -4.57
N ASN A 16 -13.50 1.35 -3.98
CA ASN A 16 -14.88 0.85 -4.08
C ASN A 16 -15.63 1.61 -5.18
N ASP A 17 -16.94 1.35 -5.30
CA ASP A 17 -17.76 1.97 -6.33
C ASP A 17 -17.98 3.48 -6.14
N GLU A 18 -17.70 4.00 -4.95
CA GLU A 18 -17.75 5.43 -4.67
C GLU A 18 -16.41 6.13 -4.89
N LYS A 19 -15.40 5.41 -5.40
CA LYS A 19 -14.05 5.92 -5.58
C LYS A 19 -13.34 6.25 -4.27
N LYS A 20 -13.82 5.68 -3.17
CA LYS A 20 -13.12 5.75 -1.90
C LYS A 20 -12.06 4.67 -1.85
N ILE A 21 -11.00 4.94 -1.12
CA ILE A 21 -9.80 4.11 -1.05
C ILE A 21 -9.78 3.37 0.29
N PHE A 22 -9.43 2.08 0.24
CA PHE A 22 -9.17 1.32 1.46
C PHE A 22 -7.92 1.89 2.14
N ILE A 23 -8.08 2.30 3.39
CA ILE A 23 -6.94 2.69 4.21
C ILE A 23 -6.96 1.93 5.52
N GLY A 24 -5.77 1.54 5.98
CA GLY A 24 -5.63 0.81 7.24
C GLY A 24 -4.81 1.61 8.23
N GLN A 25 -5.20 1.51 9.49
CA GLN A 25 -4.45 2.12 10.59
C GLN A 25 -3.46 1.10 11.13
N ARG A 26 -2.19 1.48 11.18
CA ARG A 26 -1.12 0.57 11.58
C ARG A 26 -1.26 0.09 13.02
N LEU A 27 -0.83 -1.17 13.23
CA LEU A 27 -0.81 -1.78 14.56
C LEU A 27 0.24 -1.19 15.49
N ASP A 28 1.26 -0.54 14.94
CA ASP A 28 2.39 -0.04 15.71
C ASP A 28 1.94 0.93 16.81
N LYS A 29 2.43 0.71 18.03
CA LYS A 29 2.05 1.50 19.19
C LYS A 29 2.41 2.97 19.04
N ASP A 30 3.53 3.26 18.41
CA ASP A 30 4.06 4.61 18.32
C ASP A 30 3.56 5.39 17.13
N GLN A 31 2.83 4.74 16.22
CA GLN A 31 2.36 5.39 15.02
C GLN A 31 0.96 4.90 14.66
N ALA A 32 -0.03 5.67 15.04
CA ALA A 32 -1.39 5.39 14.65
C ALA A 32 -1.68 5.93 13.24
N SER A 33 -0.68 5.96 12.38
CA SER A 33 -0.83 6.50 11.04
C SER A 33 -1.63 5.56 10.15
N TRP A 34 -2.32 6.17 9.21
CA TRP A 34 -3.10 5.46 8.21
C TRP A 34 -2.31 5.33 6.92
N GLN A 35 -2.50 4.25 6.20
CA GLN A 35 -1.80 4.01 4.94
C GLN A 35 -2.59 3.07 4.04
N MET A 36 -2.21 3.05 2.77
CA MET A 36 -2.68 2.03 1.85
C MET A 36 -1.88 0.75 2.04
N PRO A 37 -2.46 -0.43 1.68
CA PRO A 37 -1.72 -1.69 1.77
C PRO A 37 -0.47 -1.70 0.92
N GLN A 38 0.57 -2.33 1.41
CA GLN A 38 1.82 -2.50 0.69
C GLN A 38 2.57 -3.72 1.22
N GLY A 39 3.48 -4.25 0.42
CA GLY A 39 4.28 -5.37 0.87
C GLY A 39 5.49 -5.62 0.00
N GLY A 40 6.44 -6.39 0.52
CA GLY A 40 7.68 -6.70 -0.18
C GLY A 40 7.52 -7.82 -1.20
N ILE A 41 8.26 -7.71 -2.28
CA ILE A 41 8.30 -8.74 -3.31
C ILE A 41 9.23 -9.85 -2.85
N ASP A 42 8.71 -11.07 -2.76
CA ASP A 42 9.52 -12.22 -2.38
C ASP A 42 10.34 -12.71 -3.56
N GLU A 43 11.39 -13.46 -3.25
CA GLU A 43 12.24 -14.06 -4.27
C GLU A 43 11.39 -14.90 -5.22
N ASN A 44 11.62 -14.73 -6.52
CA ASN A 44 10.91 -15.44 -7.58
C ASN A 44 9.43 -15.06 -7.75
N GLU A 45 8.97 -13.98 -7.09
CA GLU A 45 7.64 -13.44 -7.34
C GLU A 45 7.68 -12.34 -8.38
N THR A 46 6.64 -12.25 -9.22
CA THR A 46 6.40 -11.07 -10.04
C THR A 46 5.69 -10.02 -9.18
N PRO A 47 5.74 -8.73 -9.55
CA PRO A 47 4.96 -7.72 -8.84
C PRO A 47 3.46 -8.03 -8.78
N GLU A 48 2.89 -8.59 -9.85
CA GLU A 48 1.48 -8.98 -9.89
C GLU A 48 1.16 -10.08 -8.87
N GLU A 49 2.02 -11.07 -8.77
CA GLU A 49 1.86 -12.15 -7.79
C GLU A 49 1.95 -11.61 -6.36
N THR A 50 2.89 -10.70 -6.13
CA THR A 50 3.02 -10.05 -4.83
C THR A 50 1.78 -9.24 -4.49
N CYS A 51 1.25 -8.51 -5.47
CA CYS A 51 0.04 -7.72 -5.29
C CYS A 51 -1.12 -8.59 -4.81
N ILE A 52 -1.36 -9.71 -5.47
CA ILE A 52 -2.45 -10.63 -5.12
C ILE A 52 -2.23 -11.21 -3.72
N ARG A 53 -1.03 -11.64 -3.41
CA ARG A 53 -0.70 -12.21 -2.11
C ARG A 53 -0.85 -11.20 -0.98
N GLU A 54 -0.28 -10.02 -1.15
CA GLU A 54 -0.32 -8.98 -0.12
C GLU A 54 -1.75 -8.43 0.08
N LEU A 55 -2.53 -8.34 -1.00
CA LEU A 55 -3.92 -7.93 -0.89
C LEU A 55 -4.67 -8.88 0.05
N ALA A 56 -4.50 -10.18 -0.14
CA ALA A 56 -5.12 -11.19 0.73
C ALA A 56 -4.59 -11.10 2.16
N GLU A 57 -3.29 -10.97 2.32
CA GLU A 57 -2.67 -10.94 3.66
C GLU A 57 -3.04 -9.71 4.46
N GLU A 58 -3.16 -8.54 3.82
CA GLU A 58 -3.40 -7.31 4.56
C GLU A 58 -4.87 -6.92 4.67
N THR A 59 -5.69 -7.30 3.69
CA THR A 59 -7.11 -6.90 3.69
C THR A 59 -8.08 -8.06 3.77
N GLY A 60 -7.62 -9.27 3.56
CA GLY A 60 -8.50 -10.44 3.48
C GLY A 60 -9.25 -10.57 2.16
N ILE A 61 -9.01 -9.67 1.21
CA ILE A 61 -9.70 -9.72 -0.08
C ILE A 61 -9.07 -10.82 -0.94
N VAL A 62 -9.90 -11.81 -1.31
CA VAL A 62 -9.48 -12.96 -2.13
C VAL A 62 -10.34 -13.11 -3.38
N GLY A 63 -11.37 -12.29 -3.54
CA GLY A 63 -12.25 -12.33 -4.69
C GLY A 63 -13.00 -11.01 -4.83
N ASN A 64 -13.87 -10.92 -5.84
CA ASN A 64 -14.68 -9.74 -6.10
C ASN A 64 -13.84 -8.49 -6.30
N TYR A 65 -12.70 -8.64 -6.96
CA TYR A 65 -11.84 -7.51 -7.30
C TYR A 65 -11.28 -7.68 -8.70
N LYS A 66 -10.83 -6.57 -9.26
CA LYS A 66 -10.16 -6.56 -10.56
C LYS A 66 -9.00 -5.57 -10.49
N ILE A 67 -7.83 -6.00 -10.95
CA ILE A 67 -6.68 -5.09 -11.11
C ILE A 67 -6.94 -4.25 -12.36
N LEU A 68 -7.05 -2.94 -12.19
CA LEU A 68 -7.35 -2.02 -13.29
C LEU A 68 -6.11 -1.59 -14.05
N ASP A 69 -5.02 -1.34 -13.32
CA ASP A 69 -3.77 -0.86 -13.93
C ASP A 69 -2.65 -0.94 -12.89
N LYS A 70 -1.45 -0.64 -13.36
CA LYS A 70 -0.27 -0.49 -12.49
C LYS A 70 0.52 0.74 -12.93
N THR A 71 1.33 1.29 -12.04
CA THR A 71 2.13 2.47 -12.40
C THR A 71 3.18 2.11 -13.42
N GLN A 72 3.44 3.03 -14.34
CA GLN A 72 4.51 2.90 -15.32
C GLN A 72 5.86 3.02 -14.64
N LYS A 73 5.94 3.88 -13.63
CA LYS A 73 7.17 4.13 -12.89
C LYS A 73 7.14 3.41 -11.56
N TRP A 74 8.32 3.07 -11.06
CA TRP A 74 8.51 2.62 -9.70
C TRP A 74 8.90 3.82 -8.87
N TYR A 75 8.30 3.95 -7.70
CA TYR A 75 8.53 5.10 -6.82
C TYR A 75 9.20 4.65 -5.55
N SER A 76 10.20 5.41 -5.11
CA SER A 76 10.91 5.11 -3.88
C SER A 76 10.55 6.11 -2.78
N TYR A 77 10.74 5.69 -1.55
CA TYR A 77 10.73 6.58 -0.41
C TYR A 77 11.80 6.14 0.57
N ASP A 78 12.40 7.12 1.24
CA ASP A 78 13.42 6.86 2.25
C ASP A 78 12.76 6.83 3.63
N LEU A 79 13.17 5.86 4.45
CA LEU A 79 12.76 5.83 5.84
C LEU A 79 13.54 6.88 6.62
N PRO A 80 12.97 7.48 7.67
CA PRO A 80 13.75 8.26 8.61
C PRO A 80 14.93 7.45 9.14
N LYS A 81 16.04 8.10 9.41
CA LYS A 81 17.29 7.41 9.80
C LYS A 81 17.12 6.48 10.99
N ASN A 82 16.31 6.87 11.97
CA ASN A 82 16.05 6.01 13.13
C ASN A 82 15.34 4.71 12.77
N LEU A 83 14.45 4.75 11.75
CA LEU A 83 13.75 3.57 11.27
C LEU A 83 14.65 2.72 10.37
N GLN A 84 15.56 3.33 9.63
CA GLN A 84 16.49 2.59 8.77
C GLN A 84 17.32 1.59 9.58
N LYS A 85 17.70 1.96 10.80
CA LYS A 85 18.50 1.10 11.68
C LYS A 85 17.70 -0.09 12.21
N LYS A 86 16.38 0.07 12.37
CA LYS A 86 15.51 -0.94 13.00
C LYS A 86 14.95 -1.93 12.01
N LEU A 87 14.63 -1.49 10.80
CA LEU A 87 13.96 -2.33 9.81
C LEU A 87 14.99 -3.04 8.94
N TRP A 88 14.64 -4.28 8.55
CA TRP A 88 15.43 -5.09 7.63
C TRP A 88 16.91 -5.16 8.01
N ARG A 89 17.21 -5.13 9.32
CA ARG A 89 18.58 -5.18 9.84
C ARG A 89 19.47 -4.03 9.34
N GLY A 90 18.84 -2.89 9.02
CA GLY A 90 19.57 -1.73 8.50
C GLY A 90 20.06 -1.87 7.07
N LYS A 91 19.60 -2.90 6.35
CA LYS A 91 20.10 -3.20 5.01
C LYS A 91 19.65 -2.19 3.96
N TYR A 92 18.45 -1.64 4.13
CA TYR A 92 17.85 -0.75 3.15
C TYR A 92 17.57 0.62 3.75
N LYS A 93 17.68 1.67 2.94
CA LYS A 93 17.31 3.01 3.39
C LYS A 93 15.83 3.32 3.16
N GLY A 94 15.12 2.45 2.43
CA GLY A 94 13.69 2.60 2.17
C GLY A 94 13.19 1.52 1.25
N GLN A 95 12.12 1.82 0.54
CA GLN A 95 11.53 0.90 -0.43
C GLN A 95 11.39 1.57 -1.78
N ILE A 96 11.42 0.75 -2.85
CA ILE A 96 11.06 1.16 -4.19
C ILE A 96 9.90 0.27 -4.63
N GLN A 97 8.79 0.89 -5.07
CA GLN A 97 7.53 0.19 -5.24
C GLN A 97 6.87 0.47 -6.58
N GLN A 98 6.27 -0.57 -7.14
CA GLN A 98 5.30 -0.44 -8.21
C GLN A 98 3.91 -0.48 -7.56
N TRP A 99 3.03 0.42 -7.95
CA TRP A 99 1.69 0.50 -7.39
C TRP A 99 0.65 -0.03 -8.35
N PHE A 100 -0.39 -0.65 -7.78
CA PHE A 100 -1.51 -1.22 -8.53
C PHE A 100 -2.79 -0.53 -8.08
N ILE A 101 -3.70 -0.30 -9.03
CA ILE A 101 -5.04 0.17 -8.67
C ILE A 101 -6.04 -0.96 -8.89
N ILE A 102 -6.85 -1.21 -7.87
CA ILE A 102 -7.72 -2.38 -7.78
C ILE A 102 -9.13 -1.93 -7.49
N SER A 103 -10.08 -2.38 -8.31
CA SER A 103 -11.50 -2.16 -8.04
C SER A 103 -12.03 -3.31 -7.21
N PHE A 104 -12.53 -3.02 -6.02
CA PHE A 104 -13.21 -4.00 -5.18
C PHE A 104 -14.70 -3.79 -5.27
N PHE A 105 -15.43 -4.82 -5.66
CA PHE A 105 -16.88 -4.77 -5.83
C PHE A 105 -17.62 -5.77 -4.94
N GLY A 106 -16.92 -6.31 -3.93
CA GLY A 106 -17.55 -7.15 -2.92
C GLY A 106 -18.16 -6.34 -1.80
N LYS A 107 -18.59 -7.02 -0.75
CA LYS A 107 -19.15 -6.39 0.43
C LYS A 107 -18.08 -6.12 1.46
N ASP A 108 -18.30 -5.12 2.31
CA ASP A 108 -17.36 -4.81 3.41
C ASP A 108 -17.14 -6.02 4.32
N SER A 109 -18.14 -6.89 4.46
CA SER A 109 -18.00 -8.11 5.26
C SER A 109 -16.94 -9.09 4.73
N GLU A 110 -16.52 -8.92 3.49
CA GLU A 110 -15.46 -9.75 2.90
C GLU A 110 -14.08 -9.25 3.26
N ILE A 111 -13.97 -8.06 3.84
CA ILE A 111 -12.71 -7.48 4.28
C ILE A 111 -12.41 -7.96 5.70
N ASN A 112 -11.22 -8.52 5.91
CA ASN A 112 -10.82 -9.02 7.20
C ASN A 112 -9.33 -8.70 7.43
N ILE A 113 -9.07 -7.71 8.27
CA ILE A 113 -7.70 -7.30 8.59
C ILE A 113 -7.06 -8.17 9.68
N LYS A 114 -7.84 -9.05 10.29
CA LYS A 114 -7.32 -10.00 11.30
C LYS A 114 -6.82 -11.26 10.62
N THR A 115 -5.80 -11.10 9.80
CA THR A 115 -5.19 -12.19 9.07
C THR A 115 -4.04 -12.79 9.88
N LYS A 116 -3.38 -13.80 9.33
CA LYS A 116 -2.29 -14.50 10.01
C LYS A 116 -1.13 -13.56 10.40
N HIS A 117 -0.85 -12.58 9.56
CA HIS A 117 0.21 -11.59 9.80
C HIS A 117 -0.39 -10.19 9.69
N PRO A 118 -1.16 -9.76 10.71
CA PRO A 118 -1.90 -8.51 10.61
C PRO A 118 -0.99 -7.28 10.59
N GLU A 119 -1.32 -6.34 9.73
CA GLU A 119 -0.63 -5.05 9.63
C GLU A 119 -1.47 -3.91 10.23
N PHE A 120 -2.78 -4.10 10.26
CA PHE A 120 -3.72 -3.03 10.62
C PHE A 120 -4.58 -3.40 11.82
N LYS A 121 -4.87 -2.41 12.66
CA LYS A 121 -5.82 -2.58 13.77
C LYS A 121 -7.21 -2.05 13.43
N ASN A 122 -7.31 -1.15 12.45
CA ASN A 122 -8.57 -0.60 11.94
C ASN A 122 -8.46 -0.38 10.46
N TRP A 123 -9.59 -0.27 9.78
CA TRP A 123 -9.62 0.10 8.38
C TRP A 123 -10.88 0.92 8.09
N LYS A 124 -10.85 1.68 7.01
CA LYS A 124 -12.03 2.40 6.52
C LYS A 124 -11.86 2.76 5.06
N TRP A 125 -12.96 3.17 4.45
CA TRP A 125 -12.94 3.77 3.12
C TRP A 125 -12.78 5.28 3.28
N ALA A 126 -11.90 5.88 2.49
CA ALA A 126 -11.65 7.32 2.56
C ALA A 126 -11.31 7.87 1.18
N TYR A 127 -11.66 9.13 0.95
CA TYR A 127 -11.18 9.80 -0.25
C TYR A 127 -9.71 10.14 -0.09
N LYS A 128 -9.01 10.32 -1.23
CA LYS A 128 -7.57 10.57 -1.18
C LYS A 128 -7.20 11.80 -0.36
N GLU A 129 -8.05 12.82 -0.35
CA GLU A 129 -7.81 14.04 0.44
C GLU A 129 -7.76 13.75 1.93
N GLU A 130 -8.65 12.90 2.40
CA GLU A 130 -8.65 12.50 3.82
C GLU A 130 -7.38 11.73 4.15
N LEU A 131 -7.02 10.77 3.29
CA LEU A 131 -5.83 9.97 3.49
C LEU A 131 -4.57 10.84 3.55
N MET A 132 -4.47 11.82 2.66
CA MET A 132 -3.28 12.69 2.61
C MET A 132 -3.07 13.48 3.91
N GLY A 133 -4.12 13.70 4.68
CA GLY A 133 -4.02 14.32 5.99
C GLY A 133 -3.67 13.38 7.12
N LEU A 134 -3.66 12.07 6.86
CA LEU A 134 -3.48 11.03 7.89
C LEU A 134 -2.18 10.24 7.75
N ILE A 135 -1.46 10.43 6.64
CA ILE A 135 -0.25 9.65 6.37
C ILE A 135 0.98 10.24 7.05
N VAL A 136 2.00 9.40 7.22
CA VAL A 136 3.29 9.87 7.70
C VAL A 136 3.95 10.76 6.64
N PRO A 137 4.64 11.84 7.04
CA PRO A 137 5.19 12.80 6.07
C PRO A 137 6.14 12.20 5.02
N PHE A 138 6.93 11.19 5.38
CA PHE A 138 7.92 10.65 4.45
C PHE A 138 7.30 9.82 3.32
N LYS A 139 5.99 9.52 3.37
CA LYS A 139 5.27 8.83 2.29
C LYS A 139 4.43 9.77 1.44
N LYS A 140 4.38 11.04 1.78
CA LYS A 140 3.49 12.00 1.11
C LYS A 140 3.76 12.11 -0.39
N GLU A 141 5.01 12.30 -0.76
CA GLU A 141 5.39 12.41 -2.16
C GLU A 141 5.10 11.13 -2.95
N LEU A 142 5.37 9.98 -2.34
CA LEU A 142 5.06 8.68 -2.93
C LEU A 142 3.58 8.59 -3.30
N TYR A 143 2.71 8.94 -2.35
CA TYR A 143 1.27 8.86 -2.56
C TYR A 143 0.80 9.88 -3.60
N GLU A 144 1.35 11.09 -3.58
CA GLU A 144 1.00 12.12 -4.58
C GLU A 144 1.34 11.64 -5.99
N ASN A 145 2.51 11.06 -6.17
CA ASN A 145 2.93 10.52 -7.47
C ASN A 145 2.04 9.37 -7.93
N THR A 146 1.70 8.48 -7.01
CA THR A 146 0.83 7.34 -7.32
C THR A 146 -0.56 7.81 -7.74
N PHE A 147 -1.14 8.74 -6.98
CA PHE A 147 -2.46 9.28 -7.30
C PHE A 147 -2.47 10.03 -8.63
N ALA A 148 -1.37 10.71 -8.97
CA ALA A 148 -1.27 11.41 -10.25
C ALA A 148 -1.33 10.41 -11.41
N GLU A 149 -0.65 9.27 -11.32
CA GLU A 149 -0.73 8.25 -12.38
C GLU A 149 -2.12 7.63 -12.48
N PHE A 150 -2.82 7.51 -11.36
CA PHE A 150 -4.14 6.84 -11.31
C PHE A 150 -5.31 7.83 -11.32
N ASP A 151 -5.05 9.09 -11.63
CA ASP A 151 -6.08 10.14 -11.55
C ASP A 151 -7.37 9.79 -12.30
N ARG A 152 -7.25 9.20 -13.48
CA ARG A 152 -8.43 8.83 -14.29
C ARG A 152 -9.36 7.85 -13.58
N PHE A 153 -8.85 7.03 -12.67
CA PHE A 153 -9.66 6.07 -11.91
C PHE A 153 -10.24 6.67 -10.64
N LEU A 154 -9.67 7.77 -10.15
CA LEU A 154 -10.03 8.35 -8.86
C LEU A 154 -10.98 9.55 -8.97
N LYS A 155 -11.24 10.03 -10.16
CA LYS A 155 -12.17 11.14 -10.38
C LYS A 155 -13.60 10.69 -10.10
N THR A 156 -14.30 11.51 -9.36
CA THR A 156 -15.73 11.27 -9.05
C THR A 156 -16.63 12.05 -9.99
#